data_10b6825939be5623d154ed03d7fbb95e
#
_entry.id   10b6825939be5623d154ed03d7fbb95e
#
_cell.length_a   1.000
_cell.length_b   1.000
_cell.length_c   1.000
_cell.angle_alpha   90.00
_cell.angle_beta   90.00
_cell.angle_gamma   90.00
#
_symmetry.space_group_name_H-M   'P 1'
#
loop_
_entity.id
_entity.type
_entity.pdbx_description
1 polymer ?
#
loop_
_entity_poly.entity_id
_entity_poly.type
_entity_poly.pdbx_seq_one_letter_code
_entity_poly.pdbx_strand_id
1 'polypeptide(L)'
;FPFKLPGTVENIVGLINSMPQAQLLKWLIIFIPILFFLKGLFNFIYSYYMSDIGQLCVRDIRGRLYEKLQGMSLEYYTGRRSGELISRITNDVKLVENALSYGTTDLVYQSFLVVLFSFTIFFIHWKLAIVSLLLIPFIAFPIVKVGKVLRKISRTSQEKMADINSLLVETINGVRIVKAFCMEPYEINKFRIQNQSYYKLAMRSIKRTLLLSPATEFIGILSGVFVLGWAGKDVISGKLSFGVLGLYLGSLFSLIRPFKKLSQVNSINQQA
;
A
#
# COMPACT_ATOMS: atom_id res chain seq x y z
N PHE A 1 26.96 -13.16 20.89
CA PHE A 1 26.69 -13.20 19.45
C PHE A 1 27.54 -14.30 18.82
N PRO A 2 27.02 -15.17 17.97
CA PRO A 2 27.78 -16.24 17.32
C PRO A 2 28.70 -15.75 16.19
N PHE A 3 28.78 -14.43 15.95
CA PHE A 3 29.63 -13.81 14.94
C PHE A 3 30.63 -12.84 15.59
N LYS A 4 31.88 -12.87 15.15
CA LYS A 4 32.85 -11.78 15.42
C LYS A 4 32.33 -10.52 14.74
N LEU A 5 31.89 -9.57 15.55
CA LEU A 5 31.48 -8.24 15.05
C LEU A 5 32.74 -7.51 14.53
N PRO A 6 32.60 -6.65 13.49
CA PRO A 6 33.71 -5.77 13.10
C PRO A 6 34.23 -5.01 14.34
N GLY A 7 35.54 -4.88 14.48
CA GLY A 7 36.18 -4.34 15.71
C GLY A 7 35.66 -2.99 16.19
N THR A 8 35.14 -2.16 15.27
CA THR A 8 34.44 -0.91 15.60
C THR A 8 33.12 -1.15 16.36
N VAL A 9 32.38 -2.21 16.02
CA VAL A 9 31.09 -2.55 16.68
C VAL A 9 31.36 -3.22 18.05
N GLU A 10 32.40 -4.03 18.16
CA GLU A 10 32.84 -4.59 19.47
C GLU A 10 33.23 -3.50 20.46
N ASN A 11 33.95 -2.48 20.02
CA ASN A 11 34.32 -1.33 20.86
C ASN A 11 33.08 -0.54 21.32
N ILE A 12 32.08 -0.34 20.46
CA ILE A 12 30.82 0.33 20.82
C ILE A 12 30.02 -0.52 21.82
N VAL A 13 29.91 -1.83 21.59
CA VAL A 13 29.24 -2.76 22.52
C VAL A 13 29.95 -2.82 23.86
N GLY A 14 31.29 -2.84 23.87
CA GLY A 14 32.09 -2.76 25.05
C GLY A 14 31.89 -1.48 25.85
N LEU A 15 31.85 -0.33 25.18
CA LEU A 15 31.54 0.97 25.77
C LEU A 15 30.12 1.01 26.38
N ILE A 16 29.14 0.48 25.68
CA ILE A 16 27.75 0.42 26.15
C ILE A 16 27.64 -0.49 27.39
N ASN A 17 28.29 -1.64 27.39
CA ASN A 17 28.26 -2.59 28.51
C ASN A 17 29.03 -2.10 29.75
N SER A 18 30.02 -1.21 29.59
CA SER A 18 30.77 -0.62 30.70
C SER A 18 30.06 0.55 31.38
N MET A 19 28.98 1.09 30.78
CA MET A 19 28.22 2.23 31.34
C MET A 19 27.28 1.78 32.47
N PRO A 20 27.15 2.58 33.55
CA PRO A 20 26.13 2.36 34.58
C PRO A 20 24.70 2.38 33.97
N GLN A 21 23.87 1.44 34.40
CA GLN A 21 22.50 1.28 33.87
C GLN A 21 21.68 2.59 33.89
N ALA A 22 21.86 3.43 34.92
CA ALA A 22 21.19 4.72 35.02
C ALA A 22 21.63 5.73 33.94
N GLN A 23 22.91 5.69 33.53
CA GLN A 23 23.41 6.53 32.43
C GLN A 23 22.92 6.03 31.08
N LEU A 24 22.90 4.73 30.85
CA LEU A 24 22.34 4.12 29.67
C LEU A 24 20.88 4.51 29.48
N LEU A 25 20.08 4.47 30.55
CA LEU A 25 18.69 4.87 30.48
C LEU A 25 18.53 6.35 30.09
N LYS A 26 19.33 7.25 30.65
CA LYS A 26 19.33 8.69 30.30
C LYS A 26 19.67 8.89 28.81
N TRP A 27 20.70 8.22 28.31
CA TRP A 27 21.07 8.32 26.91
C TRP A 27 19.98 7.78 25.99
N LEU A 28 19.33 6.66 26.33
CA LEU A 28 18.22 6.11 25.54
C LEU A 28 17.03 7.07 25.49
N ILE A 29 16.67 7.70 26.62
CA ILE A 29 15.56 8.66 26.69
C ILE A 29 15.80 9.87 25.77
N ILE A 30 17.05 10.31 25.64
CA ILE A 30 17.39 11.46 24.78
C ILE A 30 17.56 11.00 23.31
N PHE A 31 18.21 9.88 23.10
CA PHE A 31 18.60 9.44 21.75
C PHE A 31 17.40 8.93 20.90
N ILE A 32 16.45 8.24 21.54
CA ILE A 32 15.28 7.71 20.85
C ILE A 32 14.44 8.84 20.23
N PRO A 33 14.03 9.92 20.95
CA PRO A 33 13.31 11.04 20.36
C PRO A 33 14.09 11.72 19.23
N ILE A 34 15.41 11.89 19.37
CA ILE A 34 16.27 12.49 18.34
C ILE A 34 16.26 11.62 17.07
N LEU A 35 16.41 10.31 17.21
CA LEU A 35 16.34 9.38 16.06
C LEU A 35 14.98 9.43 15.36
N PHE A 36 13.89 9.47 16.13
CA PHE A 36 12.54 9.57 15.55
C PHE A 36 12.31 10.91 14.87
N PHE A 37 12.84 12.00 15.43
CA PHE A 37 12.79 13.32 14.80
C PHE A 37 13.58 13.33 13.50
N LEU A 38 14.82 12.84 13.48
CA LEU A 38 15.64 12.72 12.27
C LEU A 38 14.97 11.84 11.22
N LYS A 39 14.44 10.69 11.63
CA LYS A 39 13.64 9.82 10.74
C LYS A 39 12.46 10.57 10.13
N GLY A 40 11.72 11.34 10.93
CA GLY A 40 10.61 12.15 10.46
C GLY A 40 11.05 13.22 9.47
N LEU A 41 12.15 13.91 9.76
CA LEU A 41 12.73 14.94 8.90
C LEU A 41 13.19 14.37 7.55
N PHE A 42 13.94 13.27 7.55
CA PHE A 42 14.37 12.61 6.32
C PHE A 42 13.20 12.07 5.50
N ASN A 43 12.19 11.50 6.16
CA ASN A 43 10.99 11.05 5.48
C ASN A 43 10.20 12.19 4.85
N PHE A 44 10.11 13.34 5.52
CA PHE A 44 9.49 14.56 4.98
C PHE A 44 10.26 15.05 3.75
N ILE A 45 11.58 15.22 3.86
CA ILE A 45 12.44 15.67 2.76
C ILE A 45 12.30 14.73 1.54
N TYR A 46 12.41 13.43 1.77
CA TYR A 46 12.27 12.42 0.73
C TYR A 46 10.89 12.49 0.05
N SER A 47 9.80 12.51 0.83
CA SER A 47 8.44 12.56 0.29
C SER A 47 8.17 13.87 -0.46
N TYR A 48 8.70 14.99 0.04
CA TYR A 48 8.57 16.30 -0.60
C TYR A 48 9.23 16.30 -1.99
N TYR A 49 10.50 15.91 -2.09
CA TYR A 49 11.21 15.90 -3.38
C TYR A 49 10.60 14.89 -4.36
N MET A 50 10.15 13.72 -3.88
CA MET A 50 9.48 12.76 -4.76
C MET A 50 8.13 13.28 -5.29
N SER A 51 7.37 14.00 -4.45
CA SER A 51 6.14 14.66 -4.88
C SER A 51 6.43 15.79 -5.86
N ASP A 52 7.48 16.59 -5.63
CA ASP A 52 7.88 17.67 -6.51
C ASP A 52 8.29 17.15 -7.90
N ILE A 53 9.11 16.11 -7.96
CA ILE A 53 9.47 15.43 -9.21
C ILE A 53 8.23 14.93 -9.95
N GLY A 54 7.28 14.33 -9.22
CA GLY A 54 6.00 13.88 -9.79
C GLY A 54 5.20 15.02 -10.39
N GLN A 55 5.08 16.15 -9.70
CA GLN A 55 4.37 17.34 -10.18
C GLN A 55 5.06 17.98 -11.37
N LEU A 56 6.39 18.07 -11.38
CA LEU A 56 7.17 18.56 -12.51
C LEU A 56 6.94 17.70 -13.76
N CYS A 57 6.95 16.38 -13.60
CA CYS A 57 6.70 15.44 -14.69
C CYS A 57 5.26 15.61 -15.24
N VAL A 58 4.26 15.75 -14.37
CA VAL A 58 2.87 16.01 -14.76
C VAL A 58 2.74 17.34 -15.52
N ARG A 59 3.37 18.39 -15.03
CA ARG A 59 3.40 19.69 -15.71
C ARG A 59 3.95 19.55 -17.12
N ASP A 60 5.07 18.86 -17.27
CA ASP A 60 5.73 18.72 -18.57
C ASP A 60 4.91 17.83 -19.52
N ILE A 61 4.29 16.75 -19.04
CA ILE A 61 3.38 15.92 -19.83
C ILE A 61 2.18 16.74 -20.30
N ARG A 62 1.53 17.50 -19.40
CA ARG A 62 0.41 18.37 -19.77
C ARG A 62 0.79 19.42 -20.81
N GLY A 63 1.95 20.04 -20.65
CA GLY A 63 2.48 21.01 -21.60
C GLY A 63 2.66 20.39 -23.00
N ARG A 64 3.35 19.26 -23.10
CA ARG A 64 3.57 18.55 -24.36
C ARG A 64 2.26 18.05 -24.99
N LEU A 65 1.31 17.56 -24.18
CA LEU A 65 0.00 17.14 -24.67
C LEU A 65 -0.79 18.33 -25.24
N TYR A 66 -0.75 19.48 -24.57
CA TYR A 66 -1.42 20.69 -25.01
C TYR A 66 -0.80 21.23 -26.31
N GLU A 67 0.54 21.33 -26.38
CA GLU A 67 1.27 21.70 -27.60
C GLU A 67 0.91 20.77 -28.77
N LYS A 68 0.88 19.47 -28.52
CA LYS A 68 0.54 18.48 -29.54
C LYS A 68 -0.90 18.66 -30.00
N LEU A 69 -1.85 18.92 -29.10
CA LEU A 69 -3.24 19.22 -29.47
C LEU A 69 -3.31 20.46 -30.34
N GLN A 70 -2.67 21.55 -29.98
CA GLN A 70 -2.68 22.78 -30.78
C GLN A 70 -2.13 22.58 -32.20
N GLY A 71 -1.21 21.65 -32.40
CA GLY A 71 -0.64 21.31 -33.71
C GLY A 71 -1.44 20.28 -34.52
N MET A 72 -2.61 19.79 -34.01
CA MET A 72 -3.43 18.82 -34.74
C MET A 72 -4.31 19.50 -35.81
N SER A 73 -4.65 18.75 -36.88
CA SER A 73 -5.55 19.22 -37.95
C SER A 73 -6.98 19.36 -37.42
N LEU A 74 -7.80 20.21 -38.09
CA LEU A 74 -9.22 20.37 -37.80
C LEU A 74 -10.00 19.04 -37.91
N GLU A 75 -9.58 18.16 -38.81
CA GLU A 75 -10.18 16.83 -39.00
C GLU A 75 -10.08 15.98 -37.73
N TYR A 76 -8.97 16.10 -36.99
CA TYR A 76 -8.78 15.39 -35.70
C TYR A 76 -9.84 15.79 -34.66
N TYR A 77 -10.31 17.05 -34.69
CA TYR A 77 -11.28 17.55 -33.74
C TYR A 77 -12.74 17.26 -34.16
N THR A 78 -13.02 17.17 -35.45
CA THR A 78 -14.38 16.88 -35.95
C THR A 78 -14.84 15.45 -35.65
N GLY A 79 -13.91 14.50 -35.51
CA GLY A 79 -14.21 13.10 -35.20
C GLY A 79 -14.26 12.73 -33.71
N ARG A 80 -13.93 13.64 -32.79
CA ARG A 80 -13.78 13.34 -31.35
C ARG A 80 -14.58 14.33 -30.48
N ARG A 81 -15.06 13.78 -29.35
CA ARG A 81 -15.75 14.60 -28.34
C ARG A 81 -14.72 15.40 -27.53
N SER A 82 -14.92 16.71 -27.41
CA SER A 82 -14.03 17.60 -26.62
C SER A 82 -13.81 17.10 -25.18
N GLY A 83 -14.85 16.49 -24.57
CA GLY A 83 -14.76 15.90 -23.23
C GLY A 83 -13.75 14.74 -23.12
N GLU A 84 -13.56 13.94 -24.18
CA GLU A 84 -12.54 12.87 -24.19
C GLU A 84 -11.14 13.46 -24.15
N LEU A 85 -10.86 14.49 -24.94
CA LEU A 85 -9.56 15.15 -24.98
C LEU A 85 -9.23 15.83 -23.65
N ILE A 86 -10.21 16.50 -23.04
CA ILE A 86 -10.08 17.10 -21.71
C ILE A 86 -9.80 16.01 -20.65
N SER A 87 -10.54 14.89 -20.68
CA SER A 87 -10.35 13.78 -19.75
C SER A 87 -8.94 13.19 -19.83
N ARG A 88 -8.36 13.06 -21.02
CA ARG A 88 -6.99 12.57 -21.20
C ARG A 88 -5.96 13.49 -20.53
N ILE A 89 -6.07 14.80 -20.67
CA ILE A 89 -5.14 15.76 -20.07
C ILE A 89 -5.30 15.84 -18.54
N THR A 90 -6.53 15.70 -18.05
CA THR A 90 -6.83 15.88 -16.63
C THR A 90 -6.76 14.58 -15.84
N ASN A 91 -7.44 13.53 -16.29
CA ASN A 91 -7.61 12.29 -15.54
C ASN A 91 -6.51 11.27 -15.83
N ASP A 92 -6.16 11.02 -17.11
CA ASP A 92 -5.15 10.02 -17.44
C ASP A 92 -3.77 10.46 -16.94
N VAL A 93 -3.44 11.76 -17.09
CA VAL A 93 -2.18 12.31 -16.54
C VAL A 93 -2.13 12.20 -15.01
N LYS A 94 -3.28 12.28 -14.32
CA LYS A 94 -3.33 12.07 -12.87
C LYS A 94 -3.03 10.62 -12.46
N LEU A 95 -3.37 9.63 -13.29
CA LEU A 95 -2.97 8.25 -13.04
C LEU A 95 -1.45 8.08 -13.14
N VAL A 96 -0.82 8.72 -14.13
CA VAL A 96 0.64 8.75 -14.26
C VAL A 96 1.31 9.46 -13.06
N GLU A 97 0.72 10.56 -12.57
CA GLU A 97 1.16 11.25 -11.35
C GLU A 97 1.19 10.29 -10.15
N ASN A 98 0.09 9.57 -9.93
CA ASN A 98 -0.01 8.62 -8.82
C ASN A 98 1.03 7.50 -8.93
N ALA A 99 1.28 6.99 -10.13
CA ALA A 99 2.29 5.95 -10.35
C ALA A 99 3.71 6.46 -10.09
N LEU A 100 4.04 7.66 -10.54
CA LEU A 100 5.36 8.26 -10.35
C LEU A 100 5.60 8.69 -8.89
N SER A 101 4.67 9.46 -8.31
CA SER A 101 4.87 10.04 -6.97
C SER A 101 4.75 9.02 -5.85
N TYR A 102 3.69 8.20 -5.88
CA TYR A 102 3.44 7.23 -4.81
C TYR A 102 3.96 5.84 -5.13
N GLY A 103 3.80 5.38 -6.37
CA GLY A 103 4.22 4.05 -6.78
C GLY A 103 5.72 3.85 -6.67
N THR A 104 6.51 4.74 -7.25
CA THR A 104 7.97 4.66 -7.23
C THR A 104 8.54 4.89 -5.83
N THR A 105 8.00 5.88 -5.10
CA THR A 105 8.41 6.21 -3.72
C THR A 105 8.22 5.02 -2.79
N ASP A 106 7.00 4.46 -2.78
CA ASP A 106 6.69 3.30 -1.94
C ASP A 106 7.50 2.06 -2.39
N LEU A 107 7.72 1.86 -3.69
CA LEU A 107 8.48 0.72 -4.19
C LEU A 107 9.92 0.73 -3.66
N VAL A 108 10.65 1.84 -3.81
CA VAL A 108 12.04 1.93 -3.34
C VAL A 108 12.12 1.80 -1.83
N TYR A 109 11.31 2.55 -1.08
CA TYR A 109 11.33 2.56 0.37
C TYR A 109 10.95 1.20 0.97
N GLN A 110 9.86 0.60 0.48
CA GLN A 110 9.41 -0.70 1.00
C GLN A 110 10.34 -1.85 0.62
N SER A 111 10.93 -1.81 -0.58
CA SER A 111 11.95 -2.81 -0.99
C SER A 111 13.17 -2.74 -0.09
N PHE A 112 13.65 -1.53 0.22
CA PHE A 112 14.75 -1.34 1.15
C PHE A 112 14.43 -1.90 2.55
N LEU A 113 13.23 -1.64 3.08
CA LEU A 113 12.81 -2.18 4.37
C LEU A 113 12.72 -3.71 4.36
N VAL A 114 12.23 -4.32 3.26
CA VAL A 114 12.20 -5.78 3.12
C VAL A 114 13.60 -6.35 3.18
N VAL A 115 14.54 -5.78 2.43
CA VAL A 115 15.94 -6.23 2.44
C VAL A 115 16.56 -6.05 3.83
N LEU A 116 16.37 -4.88 4.46
CA LEU A 116 16.92 -4.58 5.78
C LEU A 116 16.42 -5.55 6.84
N PHE A 117 15.11 -5.73 6.97
CA PHE A 117 14.53 -6.61 7.98
C PHE A 117 14.80 -8.08 7.68
N SER A 118 14.80 -8.51 6.42
CA SER A 118 15.17 -9.87 6.04
C SER A 118 16.61 -10.16 6.39
N PHE A 119 17.53 -9.23 6.11
CA PHE A 119 18.93 -9.34 6.48
C PHE A 119 19.09 -9.43 8.01
N THR A 120 18.39 -8.56 8.76
CA THR A 120 18.42 -8.58 10.24
C THR A 120 17.96 -9.92 10.80
N ILE A 121 16.87 -10.48 10.30
CA ILE A 121 16.32 -11.77 10.73
C ILE A 121 17.31 -12.90 10.43
N PHE A 122 17.90 -12.92 9.23
CA PHE A 122 18.89 -13.91 8.81
C PHE A 122 20.17 -13.82 9.67
N PHE A 123 20.61 -12.61 9.98
CA PHE A 123 21.80 -12.35 10.75
C PHE A 123 21.66 -12.76 12.22
N ILE A 124 20.45 -12.58 12.80
CA ILE A 124 20.17 -12.98 14.19
C ILE A 124 20.18 -14.50 14.33
N HIS A 125 19.39 -15.19 13.50
CA HIS A 125 19.26 -16.65 13.60
C HIS A 125 18.79 -17.28 12.29
N TRP A 126 19.73 -17.73 11.45
CA TRP A 126 19.44 -18.22 10.11
C TRP A 126 18.44 -19.39 10.05
N LYS A 127 18.46 -20.31 11.03
CA LYS A 127 17.52 -21.45 11.11
C LYS A 127 16.08 -20.97 11.33
N LEU A 128 15.90 -20.03 12.28
CA LEU A 128 14.60 -19.41 12.52
C LEU A 128 14.16 -18.57 11.33
N ALA A 129 15.08 -17.91 10.62
CA ALA A 129 14.79 -17.13 9.42
C ALA A 129 14.20 -18.02 8.32
N ILE A 130 14.78 -19.19 8.06
CA ILE A 130 14.22 -20.14 7.07
C ILE A 130 12.81 -20.59 7.47
N VAL A 131 12.60 -20.95 8.75
CA VAL A 131 11.27 -21.32 9.24
C VAL A 131 10.26 -20.18 9.06
N SER A 132 10.67 -18.96 9.40
CA SER A 132 9.82 -17.77 9.22
C SER A 132 9.53 -17.49 7.75
N LEU A 133 10.49 -17.70 6.85
CA LEU A 133 10.30 -17.56 5.42
C LEU A 133 9.26 -18.56 4.88
N LEU A 134 9.24 -19.78 5.41
CA LEU A 134 8.22 -20.79 5.07
C LEU A 134 6.80 -20.40 5.54
N LEU A 135 6.68 -19.51 6.53
CA LEU A 135 5.38 -19.00 6.98
C LEU A 135 4.84 -17.86 6.10
N ILE A 136 5.68 -17.16 5.34
CA ILE A 136 5.27 -16.06 4.44
C ILE A 136 4.19 -16.50 3.44
N PRO A 137 4.29 -17.63 2.74
CA PRO A 137 3.25 -18.10 1.83
C PRO A 137 1.89 -18.26 2.50
N PHE A 138 1.85 -18.69 3.76
CA PHE A 138 0.60 -18.85 4.52
C PHE A 138 -0.08 -17.50 4.79
N ILE A 139 0.70 -16.42 4.99
CA ILE A 139 0.20 -15.05 5.15
C ILE A 139 -0.20 -14.48 3.78
N ALA A 140 0.57 -14.76 2.74
CA ALA A 140 0.32 -14.25 1.39
C ALA A 140 -0.89 -14.89 0.73
N PHE A 141 -1.16 -16.16 0.98
CA PHE A 141 -2.25 -16.92 0.35
C PHE A 141 -3.64 -16.27 0.52
N PRO A 142 -4.12 -15.93 1.72
CA PRO A 142 -5.41 -15.26 1.88
C PRO A 142 -5.43 -13.88 1.21
N ILE A 143 -4.32 -13.14 1.22
CA ILE A 143 -4.21 -11.83 0.57
C ILE A 143 -4.45 -11.98 -0.95
N VAL A 144 -3.73 -12.89 -1.59
CA VAL A 144 -3.85 -13.14 -3.03
C VAL A 144 -5.25 -13.64 -3.40
N LYS A 145 -5.81 -14.57 -2.62
CA LYS A 145 -7.15 -15.13 -2.84
C LYS A 145 -8.24 -14.07 -2.74
N VAL A 146 -8.20 -13.25 -1.69
CA VAL A 146 -9.16 -12.15 -1.52
C VAL A 146 -8.94 -11.07 -2.59
N GLY A 147 -7.70 -10.75 -2.95
CA GLY A 147 -7.38 -9.82 -4.02
C GLY A 147 -8.00 -10.19 -5.37
N LYS A 148 -7.95 -11.47 -5.78
CA LYS A 148 -8.60 -11.97 -7.00
C LYS A 148 -10.12 -11.77 -6.95
N VAL A 149 -10.74 -12.05 -5.81
CA VAL A 149 -12.19 -11.87 -5.65
C VAL A 149 -12.59 -10.40 -5.64
N LEU A 150 -11.80 -9.54 -4.97
CA LEU A 150 -12.02 -8.09 -4.96
C LEU A 150 -11.93 -7.51 -6.38
N ARG A 151 -10.96 -7.95 -7.19
CA ARG A 151 -10.81 -7.53 -8.59
C ARG A 151 -12.06 -7.86 -9.41
N LYS A 152 -12.64 -9.07 -9.23
CA LYS A 152 -13.90 -9.45 -9.90
C LYS A 152 -15.07 -8.57 -9.44
N ILE A 153 -15.21 -8.33 -8.13
CA ILE A 153 -16.29 -7.49 -7.58
C ILE A 153 -16.13 -6.04 -8.07
N SER A 154 -14.91 -5.50 -8.10
CA SER A 154 -14.63 -4.16 -8.57
C SER A 154 -15.05 -3.98 -10.04
N ARG A 155 -14.72 -4.95 -10.90
CA ARG A 155 -15.16 -4.94 -12.30
C ARG A 155 -16.68 -4.91 -12.42
N THR A 156 -17.38 -5.81 -11.74
CA THR A 156 -18.86 -5.84 -11.76
C THR A 156 -19.47 -4.55 -11.17
N SER A 157 -18.81 -3.96 -10.18
CA SER A 157 -19.22 -2.66 -9.62
C SER A 157 -19.09 -1.53 -10.63
N GLN A 158 -18.00 -1.51 -11.42
CA GLN A 158 -17.83 -0.54 -12.51
C GLN A 158 -18.88 -0.71 -13.61
N GLU A 159 -19.18 -1.96 -14.01
CA GLU A 159 -20.25 -2.27 -14.97
C GLU A 159 -21.62 -1.75 -14.45
N LYS A 160 -21.93 -1.97 -13.18
CA LYS A 160 -23.17 -1.45 -12.57
C LYS A 160 -23.21 0.07 -12.44
N MET A 161 -22.06 0.71 -12.23
CA MET A 161 -21.99 2.17 -12.22
C MET A 161 -22.17 2.75 -13.62
N ALA A 162 -21.66 2.08 -14.65
CA ALA A 162 -21.92 2.44 -16.04
C ALA A 162 -23.42 2.32 -16.39
N ASP A 163 -24.10 1.25 -15.93
CA ASP A 163 -25.58 1.10 -16.09
C ASP A 163 -26.33 2.27 -15.45
N ILE A 164 -25.95 2.68 -14.23
CA ILE A 164 -26.53 3.83 -13.53
C ILE A 164 -26.28 5.12 -14.30
N ASN A 165 -25.07 5.36 -14.79
CA ASN A 165 -24.73 6.54 -15.57
C ASN A 165 -25.53 6.58 -16.88
N SER A 166 -25.67 5.46 -17.59
CA SER A 166 -26.48 5.37 -18.79
C SER A 166 -27.94 5.69 -18.51
N LEU A 167 -28.49 5.17 -17.41
CA LEU A 167 -29.87 5.47 -16.99
C LEU A 167 -30.04 6.96 -16.67
N LEU A 168 -29.10 7.58 -15.98
CA LEU A 168 -29.14 9.02 -15.69
C LEU A 168 -29.12 9.86 -16.97
N VAL A 169 -28.23 9.53 -17.92
CA VAL A 169 -28.14 10.22 -19.19
C VAL A 169 -29.46 10.07 -20.00
N GLU A 170 -30.02 8.86 -20.04
CA GLU A 170 -31.30 8.57 -20.71
C GLU A 170 -32.43 9.40 -20.08
N THR A 171 -32.58 9.35 -18.75
CA THR A 171 -33.64 10.04 -18.02
C THR A 171 -33.53 11.57 -18.12
N ILE A 172 -32.31 12.12 -18.02
CA ILE A 172 -32.07 13.58 -18.10
C ILE A 172 -32.33 14.08 -19.52
N ASN A 173 -31.84 13.36 -20.55
CA ASN A 173 -32.09 13.73 -21.93
C ASN A 173 -33.59 13.58 -22.33
N GLY A 174 -34.26 12.59 -21.78
CA GLY A 174 -35.66 12.30 -21.98
C GLY A 174 -36.63 12.99 -21.00
N VAL A 175 -36.16 13.92 -20.16
CA VAL A 175 -36.94 14.49 -19.05
C VAL A 175 -38.27 15.09 -19.50
N ARG A 176 -38.33 15.67 -20.71
CA ARG A 176 -39.60 16.21 -21.29
C ARG A 176 -40.62 15.10 -21.51
N ILE A 177 -40.19 13.93 -21.97
CA ILE A 177 -41.04 12.76 -22.18
C ILE A 177 -41.53 12.21 -20.84
N VAL A 178 -40.61 12.05 -19.87
CA VAL A 178 -40.94 11.61 -18.52
C VAL A 178 -42.01 12.50 -17.89
N LYS A 179 -41.86 13.83 -18.04
CA LYS A 179 -42.84 14.83 -17.55
C LYS A 179 -44.15 14.78 -18.29
N ALA A 180 -44.12 14.68 -19.62
CA ALA A 180 -45.32 14.64 -20.45
C ALA A 180 -46.23 13.45 -20.15
N PHE A 181 -45.62 12.30 -19.80
CA PHE A 181 -46.35 11.06 -19.47
C PHE A 181 -46.46 10.78 -17.97
N CYS A 182 -46.06 11.72 -17.09
CA CYS A 182 -46.09 11.58 -15.63
C CYS A 182 -45.40 10.30 -15.13
N MET A 183 -44.28 9.91 -15.76
CA MET A 183 -43.54 8.66 -15.49
C MET A 183 -42.46 8.80 -14.42
N GLU A 184 -42.44 9.88 -13.65
CA GLU A 184 -41.44 10.10 -12.60
C GLU A 184 -41.37 8.95 -11.57
N PRO A 185 -42.51 8.41 -11.08
CA PRO A 185 -42.45 7.31 -10.12
C PRO A 185 -41.82 6.04 -10.71
N TYR A 186 -42.01 5.78 -11.99
CA TYR A 186 -41.40 4.64 -12.68
C TYR A 186 -39.87 4.80 -12.78
N GLU A 187 -39.40 5.96 -13.25
CA GLU A 187 -37.97 6.25 -13.39
C GLU A 187 -37.26 6.26 -12.02
N ILE A 188 -37.87 6.82 -10.97
CA ILE A 188 -37.34 6.77 -9.60
C ILE A 188 -37.21 5.33 -9.12
N ASN A 189 -38.21 4.48 -9.38
CA ASN A 189 -38.15 3.08 -8.98
C ASN A 189 -37.06 2.30 -9.74
N LYS A 190 -36.96 2.54 -11.07
CA LYS A 190 -35.92 1.96 -11.93
C LYS A 190 -34.52 2.33 -11.43
N PHE A 191 -34.29 3.60 -11.12
CA PHE A 191 -33.02 4.07 -10.51
C PHE A 191 -32.77 3.44 -9.15
N ARG A 192 -33.77 3.37 -8.27
CA ARG A 192 -33.66 2.78 -6.93
C ARG A 192 -33.20 1.33 -6.98
N ILE A 193 -33.75 0.53 -7.91
CA ILE A 193 -33.38 -0.87 -8.11
C ILE A 193 -31.90 -1.00 -8.51
N GLN A 194 -31.45 -0.20 -9.48
CA GLN A 194 -30.05 -0.22 -9.92
C GLN A 194 -29.09 0.24 -8.82
N ASN A 195 -29.44 1.33 -8.14
CA ASN A 195 -28.63 1.86 -7.03
C ASN A 195 -28.54 0.86 -5.84
N GLN A 196 -29.62 0.16 -5.54
CA GLN A 196 -29.63 -0.89 -4.52
C GLN A 196 -28.73 -2.08 -4.91
N SER A 197 -28.71 -2.41 -6.20
CA SER A 197 -27.84 -3.48 -6.73
C SER A 197 -26.36 -3.10 -6.61
N TYR A 198 -26.01 -1.86 -6.94
CA TYR A 198 -24.68 -1.29 -6.76
C TYR A 198 -24.27 -1.30 -5.27
N TYR A 199 -25.16 -0.82 -4.37
CA TYR A 199 -24.93 -0.84 -2.92
C TYR A 199 -24.58 -2.24 -2.41
N LYS A 200 -25.35 -3.27 -2.81
CA LYS A 200 -25.09 -4.67 -2.39
C LYS A 200 -23.70 -5.15 -2.85
N LEU A 201 -23.24 -4.76 -4.05
CA LEU A 201 -21.93 -5.10 -4.55
C LEU A 201 -20.81 -4.35 -3.80
N ALA A 202 -20.99 -3.04 -3.60
CA ALA A 202 -20.06 -2.22 -2.84
C ALA A 202 -19.88 -2.75 -1.41
N MET A 203 -20.98 -3.09 -0.72
CA MET A 203 -20.93 -3.66 0.64
C MET A 203 -20.25 -5.03 0.67
N ARG A 204 -20.40 -5.87 -0.35
CA ARG A 204 -19.64 -7.13 -0.46
C ARG A 204 -18.14 -6.89 -0.58
N SER A 205 -17.75 -5.89 -1.36
CA SER A 205 -16.35 -5.49 -1.50
C SER A 205 -15.79 -5.02 -0.16
N ILE A 206 -16.47 -4.05 0.48
CA ILE A 206 -16.09 -3.48 1.78
C ILE A 206 -15.95 -4.58 2.83
N LYS A 207 -16.95 -5.46 2.97
CA LYS A 207 -16.92 -6.58 3.95
C LYS A 207 -15.68 -7.46 3.77
N ARG A 208 -15.32 -7.80 2.52
CA ARG A 208 -14.15 -8.65 2.25
C ARG A 208 -12.84 -7.92 2.50
N THR A 209 -12.77 -6.65 2.16
CA THR A 209 -11.60 -5.81 2.42
C THR A 209 -11.37 -5.64 3.92
N LEU A 210 -12.43 -5.34 4.68
CA LEU A 210 -12.34 -5.18 6.12
C LEU A 210 -11.98 -6.50 6.84
N LEU A 211 -12.47 -7.64 6.35
CA LEU A 211 -12.15 -8.94 6.93
C LEU A 211 -10.70 -9.37 6.68
N LEU A 212 -10.08 -8.86 5.62
CA LEU A 212 -8.71 -9.22 5.26
C LEU A 212 -7.70 -8.77 6.32
N SER A 213 -7.89 -7.57 6.90
CA SER A 213 -6.94 -7.03 7.89
C SER A 213 -6.88 -7.88 9.17
N PRO A 214 -8.01 -8.16 9.87
CA PRO A 214 -7.99 -9.04 11.05
C PRO A 214 -7.50 -10.45 10.73
N ALA A 215 -7.87 -10.99 9.57
CA ALA A 215 -7.43 -12.33 9.18
C ALA A 215 -5.90 -12.40 8.98
N THR A 216 -5.31 -11.42 8.33
CA THR A 216 -3.85 -11.36 8.15
C THR A 216 -3.11 -11.07 9.45
N GLU A 217 -3.67 -10.24 10.33
CA GLU A 217 -3.13 -9.99 11.67
C GLU A 217 -3.15 -11.26 12.52
N PHE A 218 -4.26 -11.99 12.52
CA PHE A 218 -4.37 -13.24 13.25
C PHE A 218 -3.37 -14.30 12.79
N ILE A 219 -3.23 -14.49 11.47
CA ILE A 219 -2.22 -15.39 10.90
C ILE A 219 -0.80 -14.92 11.26
N GLY A 220 -0.56 -13.61 11.22
CA GLY A 220 0.72 -13.04 11.63
C GLY A 220 1.06 -13.31 13.09
N ILE A 221 0.08 -13.16 13.99
CA ILE A 221 0.23 -13.47 15.42
C ILE A 221 0.49 -14.97 15.64
N LEU A 222 -0.28 -15.85 14.97
CA LEU A 222 -0.05 -17.30 15.04
C LEU A 222 1.35 -17.67 14.57
N SER A 223 1.84 -17.04 13.49
CA SER A 223 3.20 -17.24 13.01
C SER A 223 4.24 -16.78 14.03
N GLY A 224 3.99 -15.65 14.68
CA GLY A 224 4.83 -15.14 15.78
C GLY A 224 4.85 -16.07 16.99
N VAL A 225 3.71 -16.60 17.40
CA VAL A 225 3.60 -17.57 18.50
C VAL A 225 4.31 -18.88 18.17
N PHE A 226 4.22 -19.34 16.93
CA PHE A 226 4.97 -20.53 16.47
C PHE A 226 6.47 -20.31 16.54
N VAL A 227 6.96 -19.17 16.08
CA VAL A 227 8.38 -18.78 16.17
C VAL A 227 8.81 -18.67 17.64
N LEU A 228 7.96 -18.08 18.49
CA LEU A 228 8.19 -17.95 19.93
C LEU A 228 8.30 -19.31 20.62
N GLY A 229 7.43 -20.27 20.29
CA GLY A 229 7.50 -21.64 20.80
C GLY A 229 8.76 -22.39 20.40
N TRP A 230 9.24 -22.17 19.16
CA TRP A 230 10.49 -22.77 18.71
C TRP A 230 11.71 -22.09 19.33
N ALA A 231 11.80 -20.76 19.25
CA ALA A 231 12.92 -19.98 19.76
C ALA A 231 12.97 -19.95 21.30
N GLY A 232 11.82 -20.13 21.96
CA GLY A 232 11.73 -20.15 23.43
C GLY A 232 12.59 -21.24 24.06
N LYS A 233 12.75 -22.39 23.39
CA LYS A 233 13.66 -23.45 23.83
C LYS A 233 15.12 -22.98 23.85
N ASP A 234 15.51 -22.19 22.85
CA ASP A 234 16.87 -21.65 22.74
C ASP A 234 17.10 -20.52 23.76
N VAL A 235 16.06 -19.79 24.14
CA VAL A 235 16.11 -18.78 25.21
C VAL A 235 16.24 -19.46 26.59
N ILE A 236 15.43 -20.48 26.88
CA ILE A 236 15.49 -21.23 28.15
C ILE A 236 16.83 -21.93 28.31
N SER A 237 17.41 -22.44 27.23
CA SER A 237 18.74 -23.07 27.24
C SER A 237 19.91 -22.07 27.29
N GLY A 238 19.65 -20.76 27.35
CA GLY A 238 20.67 -19.71 27.41
C GLY A 238 21.42 -19.44 26.10
N LYS A 239 21.02 -20.08 24.99
CA LYS A 239 21.62 -19.88 23.67
C LYS A 239 21.20 -18.55 23.00
N LEU A 240 20.05 -18.02 23.37
CA LEU A 240 19.51 -16.79 22.87
C LEU A 240 19.08 -15.89 24.03
N SER A 241 19.42 -14.59 23.99
CA SER A 241 18.88 -13.66 24.98
C SER A 241 17.44 -13.24 24.65
N PHE A 242 16.66 -12.94 25.68
CA PHE A 242 15.27 -12.46 25.51
C PHE A 242 15.19 -11.18 24.65
N GLY A 243 16.17 -10.27 24.78
CA GLY A 243 16.27 -9.06 23.96
C GLY A 243 16.47 -9.34 22.47
N VAL A 244 17.32 -10.33 22.14
CA VAL A 244 17.57 -10.76 20.75
C VAL A 244 16.32 -11.41 20.15
N LEU A 245 15.57 -12.21 20.92
CA LEU A 245 14.28 -12.75 20.50
C LEU A 245 13.26 -11.63 20.24
N GLY A 246 13.18 -10.62 21.11
CA GLY A 246 12.32 -9.44 20.93
C GLY A 246 12.67 -8.68 19.66
N LEU A 247 13.95 -8.47 19.37
CA LEU A 247 14.42 -7.83 18.13
C LEU A 247 14.09 -8.66 16.89
N TYR A 248 14.20 -9.99 16.99
CA TYR A 248 13.82 -10.91 15.92
C TYR A 248 12.32 -10.80 15.59
N LEU A 249 11.46 -10.90 16.61
CA LEU A 249 10.00 -10.80 16.46
C LEU A 249 9.58 -9.42 15.96
N GLY A 250 10.18 -8.34 16.49
CA GLY A 250 9.95 -6.98 16.03
C GLY A 250 10.29 -6.81 14.56
N SER A 251 11.41 -7.36 14.11
CA SER A 251 11.81 -7.35 12.69
C SER A 251 10.86 -8.17 11.82
N LEU A 252 10.41 -9.33 12.30
CA LEU A 252 9.46 -10.19 11.60
C LEU A 252 8.11 -9.49 11.39
N PHE A 253 7.53 -8.89 12.43
CA PHE A 253 6.28 -8.15 12.32
C PHE A 253 6.42 -6.89 11.46
N SER A 254 7.59 -6.25 11.48
CA SER A 254 7.87 -5.08 10.65
C SER A 254 7.89 -5.39 9.15
N LEU A 255 8.08 -6.66 8.74
CA LEU A 255 8.01 -7.09 7.34
C LEU A 255 6.57 -7.09 6.76
N ILE A 256 5.54 -7.23 7.59
CA ILE A 256 4.15 -7.36 7.12
C ILE A 256 3.70 -6.12 6.31
N ARG A 257 4.01 -4.92 6.81
CA ARG A 257 3.63 -3.65 6.14
C ARG A 257 4.29 -3.46 4.77
N PRO A 258 5.62 -3.60 4.63
CA PRO A 258 6.29 -3.51 3.35
C PRO A 258 5.74 -4.47 2.29
N PHE A 259 5.53 -5.74 2.62
CA PHE A 259 4.95 -6.69 1.67
C PHE A 259 3.55 -6.31 1.22
N LYS A 260 2.69 -5.83 2.13
CA LYS A 260 1.35 -5.35 1.79
C LYS A 260 1.40 -4.15 0.85
N LYS A 261 2.28 -3.18 1.12
CA LYS A 261 2.46 -1.99 0.29
C LYS A 261 3.03 -2.31 -1.10
N LEU A 262 4.05 -3.16 -1.19
CA LEU A 262 4.60 -3.60 -2.49
C LEU A 262 3.54 -4.26 -3.38
N SER A 263 2.65 -5.05 -2.79
CA SER A 263 1.51 -5.64 -3.51
C SER A 263 0.54 -4.57 -4.05
N GLN A 264 0.34 -3.48 -3.32
CA GLN A 264 -0.51 -2.36 -3.75
C GLN A 264 0.13 -1.53 -4.87
N VAL A 265 1.45 -1.29 -4.81
CA VAL A 265 2.20 -0.56 -5.85
C VAL A 265 2.06 -1.23 -7.21
N ASN A 266 2.15 -2.57 -7.26
CA ASN A 266 1.93 -3.30 -8.51
C ASN A 266 0.54 -3.06 -9.12
N SER A 267 -0.49 -2.86 -8.29
CA SER A 267 -1.83 -2.51 -8.76
C SER A 267 -1.92 -1.08 -9.31
N ILE A 268 -1.21 -0.14 -8.71
CA ILE A 268 -1.17 1.26 -9.18
C ILE A 268 -0.45 1.35 -10.52
N ASN A 269 0.71 0.70 -10.65
CA ASN A 269 1.48 0.71 -11.90
C ASN A 269 0.78 0.02 -13.07
N GLN A 270 -0.15 -0.91 -12.81
CA GLN A 270 -0.96 -1.54 -13.87
C GLN A 270 -2.11 -0.65 -14.36
N GLN A 271 -2.46 0.43 -13.64
CA GLN A 271 -3.52 1.36 -14.00
C GLN A 271 -2.99 2.60 -14.76
N ALA A 272 -1.71 2.92 -14.59
CA ALA A 272 -1.01 3.99 -15.30
C ALA A 272 -0.46 3.52 -16.66
#